data_744ae6abfb0c4b8170f0954592354e77
#
_entry.id   744ae6abfb0c4b8170f0954592354e77
#
_cell.length_a   1.000
_cell.length_b   1.000
_cell.length_c   1.000
_cell.angle_alpha   90.00
_cell.angle_beta   90.00
_cell.angle_gamma   90.00
#
_symmetry.space_group_name_H-M   'P 1'
#
loop_
_entity.id
_entity.type
_entity.pdbx_description
1 polymer ?
#
loop_
_entity_poly.entity_id
_entity_poly.type
_entity_poly.pdbx_seq_one_letter_code
_entity_poly.pdbx_strand_id
1 'polypeptide(L)'
;MISSDKSLVIFQALLLIFCSAGVWYYTSNSDDQSTQGVIQVTDSNGVTHTFDKSPTRIAITNTYAATVMRMLDVNLSVVVGVSGDFQEEKLWPEFVNTPIIQNSAHSEIDFESLLDTR
;
A
#
# COMPACT_ATOMS: atom_id res chain seq x y z
N MET A 1 55.28 25.52 12.04
CA MET A 1 54.55 25.99 10.88
C MET A 1 54.11 24.80 10.07
N ILE A 2 52.85 24.41 10.18
CA ILE A 2 52.29 23.28 9.39
C ILE A 2 52.26 23.75 7.95
N SER A 3 52.89 23.01 7.02
CA SER A 3 52.88 23.32 5.61
C SER A 3 51.43 23.41 5.13
N SER A 4 51.14 24.41 4.30
CA SER A 4 49.79 24.63 3.71
C SER A 4 49.15 23.38 3.15
N ASP A 5 49.96 22.50 2.55
CA ASP A 5 49.49 21.24 1.94
C ASP A 5 49.01 20.23 2.98
N LYS A 6 49.66 20.18 4.16
CA LYS A 6 49.25 19.28 5.26
C LYS A 6 47.96 19.76 5.91
N SER A 7 47.75 21.07 6.02
CA SER A 7 46.51 21.64 6.52
C SER A 7 45.35 21.36 5.59
N LEU A 8 45.57 21.42 4.30
CA LEU A 8 44.56 21.13 3.27
C LEU A 8 44.12 19.65 3.31
N VAL A 9 45.07 18.73 3.44
CA VAL A 9 44.80 17.29 3.54
C VAL A 9 44.04 16.95 4.81
N ILE A 10 44.37 17.56 5.94
CA ILE A 10 43.65 17.34 7.22
C ILE A 10 42.20 17.87 7.10
N PHE A 11 42.02 19.03 6.49
CA PHE A 11 40.69 19.60 6.30
C PHE A 11 39.82 18.72 5.39
N GLN A 12 40.39 18.19 4.30
CA GLN A 12 39.70 17.29 3.39
C GLN A 12 39.33 15.95 4.02
N ALA A 13 40.22 15.39 4.87
CA ALA A 13 39.95 14.17 5.62
C ALA A 13 38.83 14.37 6.65
N LEU A 14 38.82 15.50 7.37
CA LEU A 14 37.74 15.84 8.31
C LEU A 14 36.40 16.00 7.61
N LEU A 15 36.36 16.63 6.43
CA LEU A 15 35.13 16.83 5.64
C LEU A 15 34.56 15.49 5.17
N LEU A 16 35.39 14.53 4.76
CA LEU A 16 34.95 13.19 4.38
C LEU A 16 34.38 12.39 5.59
N ILE A 17 34.98 12.55 6.78
CA ILE A 17 34.49 11.90 7.99
C ILE A 17 33.11 12.48 8.38
N PHE A 18 32.93 13.79 8.30
CA PHE A 18 31.65 14.43 8.59
C PHE A 18 30.56 14.03 7.59
N CYS A 19 30.89 13.95 6.29
CA CYS A 19 29.96 13.49 5.27
C CYS A 19 29.55 12.03 5.49
N SER A 20 30.49 11.14 5.81
CA SER A 20 30.19 9.73 6.05
C SER A 20 29.36 9.53 7.32
N ALA A 21 29.65 10.25 8.40
CA ALA A 21 28.88 10.22 9.63
C ALA A 21 27.46 10.77 9.42
N GLY A 22 27.29 11.82 8.62
CA GLY A 22 25.99 12.38 8.25
C GLY A 22 25.14 11.41 7.45
N VAL A 23 25.73 10.71 6.47
CA VAL A 23 25.03 9.67 5.70
C VAL A 23 24.63 8.50 6.59
N TRP A 24 25.52 8.08 7.49
CA TRP A 24 25.21 6.98 8.43
C TRP A 24 24.09 7.35 9.39
N TYR A 25 24.09 8.58 9.89
CA TYR A 25 23.03 9.09 10.75
C TYR A 25 21.69 9.17 10.02
N TYR A 26 21.67 9.61 8.76
CA TYR A 26 20.46 9.66 7.93
C TYR A 26 19.92 8.26 7.62
N THR A 27 20.77 7.29 7.26
CA THR A 27 20.34 5.93 6.95
C THR A 27 19.93 5.13 8.17
N SER A 28 20.55 5.39 9.35
CA SER A 28 20.18 4.74 10.60
C SER A 28 18.88 5.27 11.21
N ASN A 29 18.50 6.52 10.89
CA ASN A 29 17.23 7.10 11.32
C ASN A 29 16.13 7.01 10.27
N SER A 30 16.39 6.41 9.12
CA SER A 30 15.37 5.90 8.22
C SER A 30 14.92 4.52 8.75
N ASP A 31 14.64 4.43 10.05
CA ASP A 31 13.71 3.42 10.50
C ASP A 31 12.42 3.66 9.71
N ASP A 32 12.12 2.76 8.79
CA ASP A 32 10.76 2.40 8.45
C ASP A 32 10.07 2.01 9.78
N GLN A 33 9.82 3.02 10.58
CA GLN A 33 8.71 3.01 11.47
C GLN A 33 7.50 2.88 10.53
N SER A 34 7.19 1.66 10.12
CA SER A 34 5.81 1.28 9.98
C SER A 34 5.21 1.56 11.36
N THR A 35 4.93 2.83 11.62
CA THR A 35 3.92 3.22 12.58
C THR A 35 2.72 2.42 12.09
N GLN A 36 2.45 1.29 12.73
CA GLN A 36 1.13 0.68 12.71
C GLN A 36 0.20 1.70 13.37
N GLY A 37 0.06 2.82 12.66
CA GLY A 37 -0.88 3.86 13.00
C GLY A 37 -2.25 3.24 12.73
N VAL A 38 -3.11 3.34 13.71
CA VAL A 38 -4.51 3.01 13.57
C VAL A 38 -5.03 3.69 12.31
N ILE A 39 -5.49 2.89 11.33
CA ILE A 39 -6.04 3.41 10.08
C ILE A 39 -7.48 3.83 10.36
N GLN A 40 -7.78 5.10 10.13
CA GLN A 40 -9.13 5.62 10.28
C GLN A 40 -9.66 6.07 8.91
N VAL A 41 -10.86 5.60 8.57
CA VAL A 41 -11.55 5.95 7.33
C VAL A 41 -12.96 6.40 7.68
N THR A 42 -13.33 7.59 7.24
CA THR A 42 -14.70 8.09 7.39
C THR A 42 -15.47 7.85 6.10
N ASP A 43 -16.58 7.14 6.18
CA ASP A 43 -17.43 6.85 5.04
C ASP A 43 -18.32 8.05 4.63
N SER A 44 -19.09 7.91 3.55
CA SER A 44 -19.98 8.96 3.04
C SER A 44 -21.12 9.33 3.98
N ASN A 45 -21.42 8.49 4.98
CA ASN A 45 -22.43 8.76 6.02
C ASN A 45 -21.83 9.46 7.24
N GLY A 46 -20.53 9.78 7.22
CA GLY A 46 -19.81 10.40 8.32
C GLY A 46 -19.42 9.44 9.44
N VAL A 47 -19.56 8.12 9.24
CA VAL A 47 -19.15 7.10 10.21
C VAL A 47 -17.66 6.83 10.06
N THR A 48 -16.92 6.90 11.17
CA THR A 48 -15.48 6.61 11.18
C THR A 48 -15.24 5.14 11.54
N HIS A 49 -14.60 4.43 10.64
CA HIS A 49 -14.16 3.05 10.80
C HIS A 49 -12.69 3.04 11.18
N THR A 50 -12.32 2.20 12.13
CA THR A 50 -10.97 2.10 12.66
C THR A 50 -10.42 0.69 12.43
N PHE A 51 -9.23 0.61 11.86
CA PHE A 51 -8.54 -0.65 11.57
C PHE A 51 -7.16 -0.64 12.21
N ASP A 52 -6.81 -1.71 12.91
CA ASP A 52 -5.48 -1.87 13.53
C ASP A 52 -4.39 -2.15 12.48
N LYS A 53 -4.77 -2.64 11.30
CA LYS A 53 -3.89 -2.94 10.17
C LYS A 53 -4.64 -2.85 8.85
N SER A 54 -3.89 -2.72 7.76
CA SER A 54 -4.46 -2.77 6.41
C SER A 54 -5.19 -4.10 6.17
N PRO A 55 -6.37 -4.07 5.53
CA PRO A 55 -7.07 -5.28 5.12
C PRO A 55 -6.19 -6.13 4.19
N THR A 56 -6.13 -7.42 4.45
CA THR A 56 -5.44 -8.40 3.60
C THR A 56 -6.40 -9.17 2.69
N ARG A 57 -7.68 -9.01 2.92
CA ARG A 57 -8.77 -9.65 2.16
C ARG A 57 -9.88 -8.63 1.98
N ILE A 58 -10.24 -8.34 0.74
CA ILE A 58 -11.28 -7.38 0.40
C ILE A 58 -12.22 -7.96 -0.64
N ALA A 59 -13.46 -7.53 -0.61
CA ALA A 59 -14.44 -7.80 -1.64
C ALA A 59 -14.77 -6.50 -2.40
N ILE A 60 -14.89 -6.57 -3.72
CA ILE A 60 -15.15 -5.40 -4.57
C ILE A 60 -16.46 -5.59 -5.30
N THR A 61 -17.38 -4.66 -5.12
CA THR A 61 -18.72 -4.70 -5.72
C THR A 61 -18.86 -3.82 -6.97
N ASN A 62 -17.85 -3.01 -7.30
CA ASN A 62 -17.88 -2.17 -8.49
C ASN A 62 -16.51 -2.03 -9.17
N THR A 63 -16.49 -1.80 -10.47
CA THR A 63 -15.28 -1.72 -11.29
C THR A 63 -14.46 -0.46 -11.04
N TYR A 64 -15.05 0.61 -10.50
CA TYR A 64 -14.30 1.83 -10.17
C TYR A 64 -13.29 1.60 -9.06
N ALA A 65 -13.65 0.82 -8.03
CA ALA A 65 -12.74 0.47 -6.94
C ALA A 65 -11.50 -0.26 -7.47
N ALA A 66 -11.69 -1.27 -8.33
CA ALA A 66 -10.58 -2.00 -8.95
C ALA A 66 -9.72 -1.09 -9.86
N THR A 67 -10.33 -0.18 -10.59
CA THR A 67 -9.61 0.80 -11.41
C THR A 67 -8.70 1.68 -10.54
N VAL A 68 -9.23 2.20 -9.43
CA VAL A 68 -8.44 3.02 -8.49
C VAL A 68 -7.31 2.19 -7.87
N MET A 69 -7.56 0.94 -7.49
CA MET A 69 -6.53 0.04 -6.96
C MET A 69 -5.38 -0.18 -7.96
N ARG A 70 -5.70 -0.38 -9.25
CA ARG A 70 -4.68 -0.46 -10.32
C ARG A 70 -3.88 0.83 -10.44
N MET A 71 -4.54 1.99 -10.41
CA MET A 71 -3.87 3.30 -10.49
C MET A 71 -2.93 3.56 -9.31
N LEU A 72 -3.24 2.99 -8.15
CA LEU A 72 -2.44 3.11 -6.92
C LEU A 72 -1.43 1.97 -6.76
N ASP A 73 -1.29 1.09 -7.77
CA ASP A 73 -0.41 -0.09 -7.76
C ASP A 73 -0.66 -1.02 -6.56
N VAL A 74 -1.92 -1.12 -6.12
CA VAL A 74 -2.32 -2.04 -5.05
C VAL A 74 -2.31 -3.47 -5.57
N ASN A 75 -1.72 -4.38 -4.82
CA ASN A 75 -1.74 -5.80 -5.16
C ASN A 75 -3.17 -6.36 -5.17
N LEU A 76 -3.69 -6.66 -6.36
CA LEU A 76 -5.06 -7.15 -6.54
C LEU A 76 -5.29 -8.58 -6.02
N SER A 77 -4.24 -9.31 -5.65
CA SER A 77 -4.37 -10.64 -5.02
C SER A 77 -5.06 -10.63 -3.65
N VAL A 78 -5.20 -9.44 -3.04
CA VAL A 78 -5.97 -9.27 -1.81
C VAL A 78 -7.49 -9.32 -2.04
N VAL A 79 -7.93 -9.26 -3.32
CA VAL A 79 -9.35 -9.31 -3.68
C VAL A 79 -9.81 -10.76 -3.69
N VAL A 80 -10.73 -11.09 -2.80
CA VAL A 80 -11.23 -12.45 -2.59
C VAL A 80 -12.66 -12.68 -3.05
N GLY A 81 -13.35 -11.60 -3.46
CA GLY A 81 -14.70 -11.67 -3.99
C GLY A 81 -15.02 -10.45 -4.86
N VAL A 82 -15.76 -10.65 -5.94
CA VAL A 82 -16.10 -9.60 -6.91
C VAL A 82 -17.56 -9.66 -7.32
N SER A 83 -18.09 -8.58 -7.93
CA SER A 83 -19.38 -8.63 -8.61
C SER A 83 -19.25 -9.31 -9.98
N GLY A 84 -20.37 -9.76 -10.54
CA GLY A 84 -20.44 -10.35 -11.88
C GLY A 84 -19.97 -9.42 -13.01
N ASP A 85 -19.93 -8.12 -12.76
CA ASP A 85 -19.41 -7.12 -13.72
C ASP A 85 -17.91 -7.32 -14.03
N PHE A 86 -17.20 -8.09 -13.22
CA PHE A 86 -15.77 -8.41 -13.43
C PHE A 86 -15.52 -9.66 -14.29
N GLN A 87 -16.57 -10.28 -14.85
CA GLN A 87 -16.43 -11.51 -15.64
C GLN A 87 -15.92 -11.27 -17.07
N GLU A 88 -15.69 -10.02 -17.47
CA GLU A 88 -15.07 -9.75 -18.76
C GLU A 88 -13.54 -9.92 -18.69
N GLU A 89 -13.08 -11.10 -19.10
CA GLU A 89 -11.67 -11.51 -19.05
C GLU A 89 -10.71 -10.51 -19.70
N LYS A 90 -11.14 -9.86 -20.78
CA LYS A 90 -10.29 -8.88 -21.47
C LYS A 90 -10.00 -7.62 -20.65
N LEU A 91 -10.93 -7.23 -19.80
CA LEU A 91 -10.79 -6.05 -18.94
C LEU A 91 -10.22 -6.40 -17.58
N TRP A 92 -10.59 -7.58 -17.06
CA TRP A 92 -10.31 -8.00 -15.69
C TRP A 92 -9.71 -9.41 -15.63
N PRO A 93 -8.59 -9.68 -16.34
CA PRO A 93 -8.00 -11.01 -16.38
C PRO A 93 -7.59 -11.53 -15.00
N GLU A 94 -7.28 -10.64 -14.05
CA GLU A 94 -6.90 -11.00 -12.68
C GLU A 94 -8.07 -11.56 -11.85
N PHE A 95 -9.32 -11.33 -12.26
CA PHE A 95 -10.50 -11.73 -11.49
C PHE A 95 -11.28 -12.89 -12.09
N VAL A 96 -10.82 -13.48 -13.19
CA VAL A 96 -11.51 -14.58 -13.90
C VAL A 96 -11.84 -15.76 -12.97
N ASN A 97 -10.98 -16.03 -12.00
CA ASN A 97 -11.16 -17.13 -11.05
C ASN A 97 -11.59 -16.65 -9.65
N THR A 98 -11.92 -15.37 -9.50
CA THR A 98 -12.35 -14.83 -8.22
C THR A 98 -13.84 -15.12 -8.00
N PRO A 99 -14.25 -15.60 -6.82
CA PRO A 99 -15.65 -15.88 -6.50
C PRO A 99 -16.56 -14.68 -6.74
N ILE A 100 -17.74 -14.93 -7.32
CA ILE A 100 -18.78 -13.92 -7.49
C ILE A 100 -19.60 -13.86 -6.22
N ILE A 101 -19.63 -12.70 -5.56
CA ILE A 101 -20.37 -12.44 -4.34
C ILE A 101 -21.62 -11.58 -4.59
N GLN A 102 -21.82 -11.13 -5.82
CA GLN A 102 -22.90 -10.25 -6.22
C GLN A 102 -23.08 -10.36 -7.75
N ASN A 103 -24.29 -10.51 -8.24
CA ASN A 103 -24.53 -10.70 -9.67
C ASN A 103 -24.15 -9.48 -10.51
N SER A 104 -24.39 -8.28 -9.99
CA SER A 104 -24.00 -7.01 -10.63
C SER A 104 -23.86 -5.93 -9.56
N ALA A 105 -23.25 -4.80 -9.89
CA ALA A 105 -23.08 -3.67 -8.97
C ALA A 105 -24.38 -3.12 -8.37
N HIS A 106 -25.54 -3.47 -8.94
CA HIS A 106 -26.86 -3.02 -8.48
C HIS A 106 -27.71 -4.11 -7.83
N SER A 107 -27.20 -5.33 -7.73
CA SER A 107 -27.89 -6.43 -7.03
C SER A 107 -27.50 -6.51 -5.56
N GLU A 108 -28.24 -7.30 -4.79
CA GLU A 108 -27.89 -7.57 -3.40
C GLU A 108 -26.64 -8.44 -3.31
N ILE A 109 -25.88 -8.27 -2.24
CA ILE A 109 -24.71 -9.10 -1.95
C ILE A 109 -25.18 -10.46 -1.44
N ASP A 110 -24.64 -11.51 -2.01
CA ASP A 110 -24.79 -12.87 -1.51
C ASP A 110 -23.81 -13.09 -0.33
N PHE A 111 -24.36 -12.97 0.86
CA PHE A 111 -23.59 -13.12 2.09
C PHE A 111 -23.06 -14.55 2.31
N GLU A 112 -23.73 -15.57 1.78
CA GLU A 112 -23.24 -16.96 1.85
C GLU A 112 -21.98 -17.10 1.01
N SER A 113 -22.03 -16.66 -0.25
CA SER A 113 -20.85 -16.61 -1.13
C SER A 113 -19.71 -15.79 -0.55
N LEU A 114 -20.02 -14.65 0.09
CA LEU A 114 -19.01 -13.81 0.75
C LEU A 114 -18.35 -14.53 1.95
N LEU A 115 -19.11 -15.29 2.72
CA LEU A 115 -18.58 -16.06 3.85
C LEU A 115 -17.69 -17.22 3.39
N ASP A 116 -17.98 -17.81 2.26
CA ASP A 116 -17.19 -18.92 1.67
C ASP A 116 -15.83 -18.45 1.15
N THR A 117 -15.62 -17.15 0.96
CA THR A 117 -14.31 -16.59 0.57
C THR A 117 -13.29 -16.53 1.70
N ARG A 118 -13.59 -17.04 2.89
CA ARG A 118 -12.70 -16.98 4.08
C ARG A 118 -11.42 -17.77 3.93
#